data_4cfd2e9c9a73a17bf1e30f1affe9ce0a
#
_entry.id   4cfd2e9c9a73a17bf1e30f1affe9ce0a
#
_cell.length_a   1.000
_cell.length_b   1.000
_cell.length_c   1.000
_cell.angle_alpha   90.00
_cell.angle_beta   90.00
_cell.angle_gamma   90.00
#
_symmetry.space_group_name_H-M   'P 1'
#
loop_
_entity.id
_entity.type
_entity.pdbx_description
1 polymer ?
#
loop_
_entity_poly.entity_id
_entity_poly.type
_entity_poly.pdbx_seq_one_letter_code
_entity_poly.pdbx_strand_id
1 'polypeptide(L)'
;EGLLKAVRSLETGVCHIYHKKFDTMSNEGILAYIRKGTDDRIYAIAELIRRGVDLLHVYDNTKIDLFFLEKLKNIVEMENVVKANVGDVEVLRDAKRMGFSDKFIGQCWSMNQSEVFLMRKANNIFPVYKMIDTCAAEFNSDVPYLYSTYEEENESIVTDRKKIIVLGSGPIRIGQGVEFDYSTVH
;
A
#
# COMPACT_ATOMS: atom_id res chain seq x y z
N GLU A 1 -1.66 -0.16 5.54
CA GLU A 1 -0.63 0.65 4.86
C GLU A 1 0.40 -0.24 4.18
N GLY A 2 1.16 -1.07 4.92
CA GLY A 2 2.27 -1.87 4.39
C GLY A 2 1.93 -2.72 3.17
N LEU A 3 0.78 -3.41 3.17
CA LEU A 3 0.34 -4.24 2.05
C LEU A 3 0.19 -3.46 0.75
N LEU A 4 -0.48 -2.30 0.79
CA LEU A 4 -0.68 -1.47 -0.41
C LEU A 4 0.63 -0.87 -0.92
N LYS A 5 1.57 -0.54 -0.03
CA LYS A 5 2.93 -0.14 -0.42
C LYS A 5 3.69 -1.30 -1.08
N ALA A 6 3.62 -2.50 -0.50
CA ALA A 6 4.24 -3.71 -1.06
C ALA A 6 3.70 -4.03 -2.46
N VAL A 7 2.38 -3.97 -2.67
CA VAL A 7 1.76 -4.17 -3.99
C VAL A 7 2.32 -3.19 -5.02
N ARG A 8 2.47 -1.93 -4.66
CA ARG A 8 3.04 -0.92 -5.58
C ARG A 8 4.53 -1.12 -5.86
N SER A 9 5.28 -1.64 -4.89
CA SER A 9 6.72 -1.90 -5.06
C SER A 9 7.02 -3.05 -6.02
N LEU A 10 6.06 -3.90 -6.35
CA LEU A 10 6.21 -4.97 -7.35
C LEU A 10 6.34 -4.42 -8.79
N GLU A 11 6.00 -3.16 -9.02
CA GLU A 11 6.09 -2.48 -10.33
C GLU A 11 5.36 -3.21 -11.48
N THR A 12 4.32 -3.97 -11.16
CA THR A 12 3.48 -4.67 -12.14
C THR A 12 2.46 -3.76 -12.83
N GLY A 13 2.54 -2.44 -12.61
CA GLY A 13 1.58 -1.45 -13.11
C GLY A 13 0.29 -1.35 -12.28
N VAL A 14 0.13 -2.21 -11.29
CA VAL A 14 -1.02 -2.24 -10.38
C VAL A 14 -0.78 -1.27 -9.22
N CYS A 15 -1.70 -0.36 -8.97
CA CYS A 15 -1.57 0.62 -7.89
C CYS A 15 -2.39 0.29 -6.64
N HIS A 16 -3.21 -0.77 -6.69
CA HIS A 16 -4.12 -1.17 -5.62
C HIS A 16 -4.39 -2.68 -5.68
N ILE A 17 -5.08 -3.28 -4.68
CA ILE A 17 -5.44 -4.70 -4.67
C ILE A 17 -6.62 -5.01 -5.64
N TYR A 18 -6.48 -4.58 -6.89
CA TYR A 18 -7.45 -4.78 -7.96
C TYR A 18 -6.75 -5.25 -9.24
N HIS A 19 -7.35 -6.22 -9.93
CA HIS A 19 -6.88 -6.67 -11.22
C HIS A 19 -8.07 -7.06 -12.11
N LYS A 20 -8.20 -6.40 -13.26
CA LYS A 20 -9.34 -6.55 -14.20
C LYS A 20 -9.57 -7.97 -14.72
N LYS A 21 -8.57 -8.84 -14.62
CA LYS A 21 -8.67 -10.27 -14.99
C LYS A 21 -9.86 -10.96 -14.32
N PHE A 22 -10.21 -10.53 -13.11
CA PHE A 22 -11.24 -11.17 -12.29
C PHE A 22 -12.64 -10.59 -12.50
N ASP A 23 -12.77 -9.43 -13.18
CA ASP A 23 -14.05 -8.74 -13.36
C ASP A 23 -15.10 -9.62 -14.08
N THR A 24 -14.67 -10.41 -15.04
CA THR A 24 -15.54 -11.24 -15.89
C THR A 24 -15.70 -12.68 -15.39
N MET A 25 -14.96 -13.07 -14.34
CA MET A 25 -15.06 -14.41 -13.77
C MET A 25 -16.24 -14.51 -12.81
N SER A 26 -16.94 -15.67 -12.80
CA SER A 26 -17.96 -15.94 -11.78
C SER A 26 -17.34 -16.14 -10.38
N ASN A 27 -18.14 -16.02 -9.33
CA ASN A 27 -17.67 -16.25 -7.97
C ASN A 27 -17.12 -17.68 -7.80
N GLU A 28 -17.79 -18.67 -8.38
CA GLU A 28 -17.34 -20.08 -8.38
C GLU A 28 -16.02 -20.24 -9.12
N GLY A 29 -15.86 -19.54 -10.25
CA GLY A 29 -14.61 -19.52 -11.01
C GLY A 29 -13.45 -18.92 -10.20
N ILE A 30 -13.69 -17.82 -9.50
CA ILE A 30 -12.67 -17.19 -8.65
C ILE A 30 -12.38 -18.08 -7.42
N LEU A 31 -13.41 -18.69 -6.79
CA LEU A 31 -13.21 -19.63 -5.68
C LEU A 31 -12.36 -20.84 -6.10
N ALA A 32 -12.61 -21.38 -7.30
CA ALA A 32 -11.77 -22.45 -7.84
C ALA A 32 -10.32 -21.98 -8.12
N TYR A 33 -10.18 -20.75 -8.60
CA TYR A 33 -8.87 -20.14 -8.88
C TYR A 33 -8.01 -19.98 -7.63
N ILE A 34 -8.57 -19.45 -6.53
CA ILE A 34 -7.82 -19.16 -5.30
C ILE A 34 -7.34 -20.41 -4.54
N ARG A 35 -7.82 -21.61 -4.90
CA ARG A 35 -7.30 -22.88 -4.35
C ARG A 35 -5.84 -23.10 -4.70
N LYS A 36 -5.39 -22.54 -5.82
CA LYS A 36 -3.98 -22.56 -6.22
C LYS A 36 -3.26 -21.36 -5.61
N GLY A 37 -2.04 -21.58 -5.10
CA GLY A 37 -1.19 -20.53 -4.55
C GLY A 37 -0.47 -19.75 -5.64
N THR A 38 -1.19 -18.99 -6.47
CA THR A 38 -0.62 -18.12 -7.50
C THR A 38 -0.18 -16.77 -6.94
N ASP A 39 0.71 -16.08 -7.62
CA ASP A 39 1.22 -14.77 -7.26
C ASP A 39 0.15 -13.67 -7.28
N ASP A 40 -0.86 -13.82 -8.12
CA ASP A 40 -1.97 -12.89 -8.27
C ASP A 40 -3.21 -13.26 -7.43
N ARG A 41 -3.13 -14.32 -6.60
CA ARG A 41 -4.24 -14.80 -5.77
C ARG A 41 -4.83 -13.72 -4.85
N ILE A 42 -4.02 -12.79 -4.39
CA ILE A 42 -4.47 -11.71 -3.51
C ILE A 42 -5.53 -10.82 -4.16
N TYR A 43 -5.40 -10.54 -5.46
CA TYR A 43 -6.37 -9.75 -6.21
C TYR A 43 -7.70 -10.48 -6.38
N ALA A 44 -7.63 -11.81 -6.60
CA ALA A 44 -8.80 -12.67 -6.69
C ALA A 44 -9.57 -12.72 -5.37
N ILE A 45 -8.86 -12.83 -4.24
CA ILE A 45 -9.46 -12.79 -2.89
C ILE A 45 -10.12 -11.43 -2.65
N ALA A 46 -9.44 -10.32 -2.95
CA ALA A 46 -9.99 -8.99 -2.79
C ALA A 46 -11.28 -8.80 -3.64
N GLU A 47 -11.32 -9.38 -4.84
CA GLU A 47 -12.51 -9.33 -5.69
C GLU A 47 -13.70 -10.11 -5.10
N LEU A 48 -13.47 -11.31 -4.53
CA LEU A 48 -14.52 -12.05 -3.82
C LEU A 48 -15.08 -11.25 -2.64
N ILE A 49 -14.20 -10.57 -1.88
CA ILE A 49 -14.60 -9.71 -0.77
C ILE A 49 -15.44 -8.52 -1.26
N ARG A 50 -15.08 -7.87 -2.38
CA ARG A 50 -15.88 -6.80 -3.00
C ARG A 50 -17.26 -7.27 -3.40
N ARG A 51 -17.39 -8.52 -3.84
CA ARG A 51 -18.67 -9.14 -4.19
C ARG A 51 -19.46 -9.66 -3.00
N GLY A 52 -18.96 -9.46 -1.77
CA GLY A 52 -19.65 -9.87 -0.55
C GLY A 52 -19.61 -11.37 -0.26
N VAL A 53 -18.66 -12.11 -0.82
CA VAL A 53 -18.46 -13.53 -0.48
C VAL A 53 -17.94 -13.63 0.95
N ASP A 54 -18.54 -14.53 1.74
CA ASP A 54 -18.17 -14.75 3.14
C ASP A 54 -16.69 -15.15 3.27
N LEU A 55 -16.00 -14.54 4.22
CA LEU A 55 -14.59 -14.82 4.50
C LEU A 55 -14.35 -16.28 4.89
N LEU A 56 -15.31 -16.95 5.53
CA LEU A 56 -15.21 -18.38 5.81
C LEU A 56 -15.11 -19.24 4.55
N HIS A 57 -15.86 -18.89 3.49
CA HIS A 57 -15.73 -19.56 2.19
C HIS A 57 -14.34 -19.32 1.58
N VAL A 58 -13.78 -18.12 1.72
CA VAL A 58 -12.41 -17.82 1.26
C VAL A 58 -11.39 -18.61 2.06
N TYR A 59 -11.54 -18.63 3.39
CA TYR A 59 -10.71 -19.42 4.29
C TYR A 59 -10.72 -20.92 3.94
N ASP A 60 -11.89 -21.50 3.73
CA ASP A 60 -12.02 -22.91 3.41
C ASP A 60 -11.31 -23.31 2.12
N ASN A 61 -11.29 -22.42 1.14
CA ASN A 61 -10.62 -22.65 -0.13
C ASN A 61 -9.13 -22.32 -0.13
N THR A 62 -8.64 -21.49 0.79
CA THR A 62 -7.25 -21.01 0.77
C THR A 62 -6.43 -21.43 1.99
N LYS A 63 -7.10 -21.68 3.10
CA LYS A 63 -6.53 -21.87 4.45
C LYS A 63 -5.68 -20.66 4.90
N ILE A 64 -5.89 -19.49 4.32
CA ILE A 64 -5.31 -18.22 4.79
C ILE A 64 -6.06 -17.83 6.07
N ASP A 65 -5.31 -17.54 7.13
CA ASP A 65 -5.87 -17.13 8.41
C ASP A 65 -6.86 -15.97 8.26
N LEU A 66 -7.97 -16.04 8.97
CA LEU A 66 -9.04 -15.04 8.94
C LEU A 66 -8.54 -13.65 9.30
N PHE A 67 -7.52 -13.53 10.16
CA PHE A 67 -6.89 -12.25 10.47
C PHE A 67 -6.44 -11.51 9.20
N PHE A 68 -5.76 -12.19 8.27
CA PHE A 68 -5.30 -11.57 7.03
C PHE A 68 -6.47 -11.26 6.08
N LEU A 69 -7.47 -12.14 6.03
CA LEU A 69 -8.66 -11.92 5.22
C LEU A 69 -9.46 -10.71 5.71
N GLU A 70 -9.59 -10.52 7.02
CA GLU A 70 -10.20 -9.31 7.61
C GLU A 70 -9.41 -8.04 7.29
N LYS A 71 -8.07 -8.11 7.28
CA LYS A 71 -7.26 -6.94 6.86
C LYS A 71 -7.48 -6.57 5.40
N LEU A 72 -7.66 -7.56 4.52
CA LEU A 72 -8.05 -7.30 3.13
C LEU A 72 -9.47 -6.70 3.04
N LYS A 73 -10.41 -7.22 3.84
CA LYS A 73 -11.77 -6.69 3.94
C LYS A 73 -11.77 -5.22 4.36
N ASN A 74 -10.98 -4.83 5.37
CA ASN A 74 -10.87 -3.43 5.79
C ASN A 74 -10.42 -2.51 4.65
N ILE A 75 -9.52 -2.99 3.77
CA ILE A 75 -9.10 -2.21 2.59
C ILE A 75 -10.27 -2.06 1.61
N VAL A 76 -11.00 -3.13 1.34
CA VAL A 76 -12.17 -3.11 0.44
C VAL A 76 -13.29 -2.22 1.01
N GLU A 77 -13.53 -2.25 2.30
CA GLU A 77 -14.49 -1.36 2.96
C GLU A 77 -14.09 0.11 2.80
N MET A 78 -12.81 0.42 3.02
CA MET A 78 -12.29 1.78 2.79
C MET A 78 -12.37 2.21 1.32
N GLU A 79 -12.21 1.29 0.34
CA GLU A 79 -12.49 1.60 -1.07
C GLU A 79 -13.92 2.13 -1.26
N ASN A 80 -14.90 1.49 -0.62
CA ASN A 80 -16.31 1.90 -0.72
C ASN A 80 -16.54 3.26 -0.06
N VAL A 81 -15.91 3.52 1.08
CA VAL A 81 -15.95 4.83 1.75
C VAL A 81 -15.36 5.91 0.85
N VAL A 82 -14.20 5.68 0.24
CA VAL A 82 -13.58 6.62 -0.68
C VAL A 82 -14.48 6.89 -1.90
N LYS A 83 -15.06 5.86 -2.50
CA LYS A 83 -15.97 6.00 -3.66
C LYS A 83 -17.24 6.78 -3.33
N ALA A 84 -17.78 6.60 -2.12
CA ALA A 84 -19.02 7.24 -1.69
C ALA A 84 -18.84 8.72 -1.27
N ASN A 85 -17.63 9.13 -0.91
CA ASN A 85 -17.36 10.45 -0.32
C ASN A 85 -16.33 11.23 -1.16
N VAL A 86 -16.73 11.60 -2.37
CA VAL A 86 -15.88 12.33 -3.31
C VAL A 86 -15.52 13.71 -2.75
N GLY A 87 -14.23 14.01 -2.65
CA GLY A 87 -13.73 15.31 -2.20
C GLY A 87 -13.75 15.51 -0.68
N ASP A 88 -14.12 14.52 0.12
CA ASP A 88 -14.08 14.60 1.58
C ASP A 88 -12.63 14.53 2.08
N VAL A 89 -12.23 15.55 2.85
CA VAL A 89 -10.86 15.73 3.33
C VAL A 89 -10.50 14.71 4.44
N GLU A 90 -11.46 14.38 5.30
CA GLU A 90 -11.20 13.42 6.38
C GLU A 90 -11.11 11.99 5.82
N VAL A 91 -11.97 11.66 4.86
CA VAL A 91 -11.87 10.40 4.11
C VAL A 91 -10.54 10.32 3.35
N LEU A 92 -10.07 11.43 2.75
CA LEU A 92 -8.75 11.50 2.13
C LEU A 92 -7.64 11.20 3.14
N ARG A 93 -7.70 11.80 4.33
CA ARG A 93 -6.72 11.60 5.41
C ARG A 93 -6.66 10.12 5.83
N ASP A 94 -7.82 9.51 6.09
CA ASP A 94 -7.92 8.13 6.52
C ASP A 94 -7.44 7.16 5.42
N ALA A 95 -7.82 7.40 4.16
CA ALA A 95 -7.34 6.64 3.02
C ALA A 95 -5.80 6.71 2.91
N LYS A 96 -5.21 7.89 3.13
CA LYS A 96 -3.74 8.04 3.13
C LYS A 96 -3.09 7.25 4.27
N ARG A 97 -3.65 7.28 5.48
CA ARG A 97 -3.19 6.48 6.63
C ARG A 97 -3.25 4.97 6.32
N MET A 98 -4.26 4.52 5.59
CA MET A 98 -4.36 3.14 5.15
C MET A 98 -3.47 2.78 3.96
N GLY A 99 -2.75 3.76 3.38
CA GLY A 99 -1.78 3.54 2.30
C GLY A 99 -2.34 3.63 0.90
N PHE A 100 -3.53 4.19 0.72
CA PHE A 100 -4.10 4.45 -0.60
C PHE A 100 -3.26 5.47 -1.38
N SER A 101 -3.02 5.20 -2.66
CA SER A 101 -2.28 6.11 -3.53
C SER A 101 -3.15 7.25 -4.03
N ASP A 102 -2.56 8.42 -4.27
CA ASP A 102 -3.25 9.55 -4.90
C ASP A 102 -3.83 9.14 -6.27
N LYS A 103 -3.15 8.24 -6.97
CA LYS A 103 -3.62 7.69 -8.25
C LYS A 103 -4.94 6.92 -8.10
N PHE A 104 -5.03 6.03 -7.11
CA PHE A 104 -6.26 5.24 -6.90
C PHE A 104 -7.41 6.12 -6.40
N ILE A 105 -7.15 7.02 -5.45
CA ILE A 105 -8.15 7.98 -4.95
C ILE A 105 -8.67 8.84 -6.11
N GLY A 106 -7.77 9.34 -6.96
CA GLY A 106 -8.14 10.10 -8.15
C GLY A 106 -9.04 9.30 -9.11
N GLN A 107 -8.76 8.02 -9.32
CA GLN A 107 -9.63 7.14 -10.11
C GLN A 107 -11.05 7.04 -9.52
N CYS A 108 -11.16 6.94 -8.18
CA CYS A 108 -12.46 6.89 -7.51
C CYS A 108 -13.22 8.23 -7.59
N TRP A 109 -12.52 9.34 -7.60
CA TRP A 109 -13.08 10.69 -7.55
C TRP A 109 -13.16 11.39 -8.91
N SER A 110 -12.81 10.71 -10.00
CA SER A 110 -12.70 11.29 -11.34
C SER A 110 -11.75 12.50 -11.40
N MET A 111 -10.69 12.43 -10.60
CA MET A 111 -9.60 13.42 -10.51
C MET A 111 -8.30 12.80 -11.01
N ASN A 112 -7.37 13.61 -11.50
CA ASN A 112 -6.02 13.13 -11.76
C ASN A 112 -5.18 13.11 -10.46
N GLN A 113 -4.08 12.37 -10.47
CA GLN A 113 -3.20 12.23 -9.31
C GLN A 113 -2.68 13.56 -8.77
N SER A 114 -2.41 14.53 -9.64
CA SER A 114 -1.90 15.86 -9.26
C SER A 114 -2.96 16.69 -8.55
N GLU A 115 -4.23 16.56 -8.92
CA GLU A 115 -5.34 17.23 -8.24
C GLU A 115 -5.52 16.71 -6.81
N VAL A 116 -5.48 15.38 -6.63
CA VAL A 116 -5.50 14.78 -5.28
C VAL A 116 -4.28 15.22 -4.47
N PHE A 117 -3.09 15.27 -5.08
CA PHE A 117 -1.89 15.79 -4.42
C PHE A 117 -2.05 17.25 -3.97
N LEU A 118 -2.56 18.13 -4.81
CA LEU A 118 -2.79 19.54 -4.46
C LEU A 118 -3.84 19.67 -3.37
N MET A 119 -4.92 18.88 -3.43
CA MET A 119 -5.96 18.85 -2.41
C MET A 119 -5.41 18.45 -1.03
N ARG A 120 -4.63 17.37 -0.94
CA ARG A 120 -4.04 16.98 0.34
C ARG A 120 -3.00 17.98 0.84
N LYS A 121 -2.23 18.62 -0.06
CA LYS A 121 -1.29 19.68 0.29
C LYS A 121 -2.02 20.90 0.87
N ALA A 122 -3.12 21.33 0.26
CA ALA A 122 -3.94 22.44 0.74
C ALA A 122 -4.58 22.16 2.13
N ASN A 123 -4.78 20.89 2.48
CA ASN A 123 -5.35 20.46 3.75
C ASN A 123 -4.31 19.92 4.74
N ASN A 124 -3.04 20.22 4.55
CA ASN A 124 -1.93 19.82 5.43
C ASN A 124 -1.84 18.28 5.63
N ILE A 125 -2.18 17.49 4.62
CA ILE A 125 -2.02 16.03 4.63
C ILE A 125 -0.68 15.69 3.97
N PHE A 126 0.37 15.62 4.79
CA PHE A 126 1.73 15.30 4.37
C PHE A 126 2.19 13.98 4.98
N PRO A 127 3.08 13.25 4.30
CA PRO A 127 3.76 12.13 4.93
C PRO A 127 4.72 12.64 6.00
N VAL A 128 4.87 11.86 7.05
CA VAL A 128 5.93 11.99 8.05
C VAL A 128 6.92 10.83 7.87
N TYR A 129 8.05 10.91 8.52
CA TYR A 129 9.10 9.90 8.44
C TYR A 129 9.36 9.32 9.82
N LYS A 130 9.28 8.00 9.91
CA LYS A 130 9.52 7.20 11.10
C LYS A 130 10.83 6.43 10.95
N MET A 131 11.56 6.31 12.04
CA MET A 131 12.80 5.53 12.08
C MET A 131 12.48 4.04 12.21
N ILE A 132 13.19 3.21 11.45
CA ILE A 132 13.11 1.76 11.59
C ILE A 132 14.11 1.33 12.65
N ASP A 133 13.62 0.64 13.68
CA ASP A 133 14.49 -0.09 14.58
C ASP A 133 15.01 -1.36 13.91
N THR A 134 16.28 -1.34 13.53
CA THR A 134 16.95 -2.47 12.85
C THR A 134 17.45 -3.55 13.80
N CYS A 135 17.35 -3.32 15.11
CA CYS A 135 17.88 -4.20 16.17
C CYS A 135 16.79 -4.84 17.04
N ALA A 136 15.51 -4.74 16.65
CA ALA A 136 14.36 -5.32 17.39
C ALA A 136 14.32 -4.94 18.89
N ALA A 137 14.71 -3.71 19.22
CA ALA A 137 14.84 -3.15 20.57
C ALA A 137 15.87 -3.88 21.48
N GLU A 138 16.70 -4.78 20.92
CA GLU A 138 17.79 -5.41 21.70
C GLU A 138 18.96 -4.46 21.95
N PHE A 139 19.22 -3.56 21.00
CA PHE A 139 20.28 -2.53 21.08
C PHE A 139 19.77 -1.22 20.51
N ASN A 140 20.34 -0.11 20.97
CA ASN A 140 20.10 1.19 20.34
C ASN A 140 20.60 1.15 18.88
N SER A 141 19.71 1.42 17.94
CA SER A 141 20.07 1.51 16.53
C SER A 141 20.33 2.96 16.16
N ASP A 142 21.57 3.28 15.79
CA ASP A 142 21.97 4.61 15.31
C ASP A 142 21.89 4.71 13.77
N VAL A 143 21.37 3.68 13.09
CA VAL A 143 21.28 3.64 11.64
C VAL A 143 20.04 4.43 11.19
N PRO A 144 20.22 5.49 10.40
CA PRO A 144 19.14 6.39 10.01
C PRO A 144 18.29 5.81 8.86
N TYR A 145 17.69 4.63 9.06
CA TYR A 145 16.70 4.10 8.14
C TYR A 145 15.34 4.69 8.45
N LEU A 146 14.76 5.37 7.46
CA LEU A 146 13.47 6.05 7.59
C LEU A 146 12.48 5.47 6.58
N TYR A 147 11.22 5.37 6.98
CA TYR A 147 10.11 5.08 6.09
C TYR A 147 9.06 6.21 6.17
N SER A 148 8.39 6.48 5.07
CA SER A 148 7.32 7.49 5.04
C SER A 148 5.97 6.87 5.39
N THR A 149 5.19 7.57 6.19
CA THR A 149 3.83 7.17 6.57
C THR A 149 2.94 8.41 6.72
N TYR A 150 1.64 8.25 6.90
CA TYR A 150 0.71 9.34 7.16
C TYR A 150 0.23 9.32 8.62
N GLU A 151 1.16 9.19 9.55
CA GLU A 151 0.94 9.31 10.99
C GLU A 151 1.15 10.75 11.49
N GLU A 152 1.14 10.96 12.80
CA GLU A 152 1.17 12.31 13.38
C GLU A 152 2.59 12.79 13.66
N GLU A 153 3.46 11.90 14.14
CA GLU A 153 4.81 12.26 14.57
C GLU A 153 5.85 12.07 13.47
N ASN A 154 6.71 13.06 13.31
CA ASN A 154 7.86 12.99 12.42
C ASN A 154 9.14 12.80 13.22
N GLU A 155 9.84 11.69 13.02
CA GLU A 155 11.12 11.37 13.67
C GLU A 155 12.34 11.85 12.87
N SER A 156 12.14 12.41 11.68
CA SER A 156 13.22 12.97 10.88
C SER A 156 13.71 14.29 11.46
N ILE A 157 14.98 14.33 11.80
CA ILE A 157 15.63 15.55 12.32
C ILE A 157 16.21 16.34 11.15
N VAL A 158 15.62 17.49 10.88
CA VAL A 158 16.12 18.43 9.88
C VAL A 158 17.26 19.26 10.48
N THR A 159 18.40 19.33 9.81
CA THR A 159 19.57 20.13 10.20
C THR A 159 19.85 21.23 9.17
N ASP A 160 20.64 22.26 9.53
CA ASP A 160 21.06 23.34 8.62
C ASP A 160 22.25 22.95 7.72
N ARG A 161 22.71 21.70 7.77
CA ARG A 161 23.80 21.22 6.91
C ARG A 161 23.39 21.27 5.43
N LYS A 162 24.33 21.55 4.55
CA LYS A 162 24.13 21.33 3.11
C LYS A 162 23.78 19.86 2.87
N LYS A 163 22.75 19.61 2.08
CA LYS A 163 22.23 18.26 1.81
C LYS A 163 22.25 17.99 0.32
N ILE A 164 22.60 16.76 -0.02
CA ILE A 164 22.52 16.23 -1.38
C ILE A 164 21.53 15.06 -1.31
N ILE A 165 20.55 15.05 -2.22
CA ILE A 165 19.65 13.91 -2.37
C ILE A 165 20.17 13.05 -3.50
N VAL A 166 20.47 11.82 -3.20
CA VAL A 166 20.81 10.81 -4.21
C VAL A 166 19.60 9.91 -4.40
N LEU A 167 19.10 9.86 -5.65
CA LEU A 167 17.98 8.99 -5.98
C LEU A 167 18.53 7.60 -6.31
N GLY A 168 18.24 6.64 -5.43
CA GLY A 168 18.61 5.25 -5.64
C GLY A 168 17.70 4.53 -6.64
N SER A 169 18.03 3.27 -6.93
CA SER A 169 17.30 2.43 -7.89
C SER A 169 15.94 1.92 -7.38
N GLY A 170 15.54 2.29 -6.16
CA GLY A 170 14.32 1.80 -5.52
C GLY A 170 14.54 0.50 -4.72
N PRO A 171 13.46 -0.23 -4.40
CA PRO A 171 13.54 -1.45 -3.58
C PRO A 171 14.43 -2.52 -4.22
N ILE A 172 15.18 -3.23 -3.39
CA ILE A 172 15.98 -4.39 -3.82
C ILE A 172 15.01 -5.46 -4.33
N ARG A 173 15.28 -5.95 -5.56
CA ARG A 173 14.51 -7.03 -6.19
C ARG A 173 15.31 -8.33 -6.14
N ILE A 174 14.64 -9.45 -6.36
CA ILE A 174 15.30 -10.75 -6.52
C ILE A 174 16.36 -10.64 -7.64
N GLY A 175 17.59 -11.03 -7.33
CA GLY A 175 18.74 -10.93 -8.26
C GLY A 175 19.48 -9.60 -8.23
N GLN A 176 19.04 -8.63 -7.42
CA GLN A 176 19.76 -7.40 -7.12
C GLN A 176 20.42 -7.51 -5.75
N GLY A 177 21.61 -7.01 -5.62
CA GLY A 177 22.39 -7.04 -4.40
C GLY A 177 22.82 -5.65 -3.93
N VAL A 178 23.79 -5.63 -3.02
CA VAL A 178 24.35 -4.42 -2.40
C VAL A 178 25.04 -3.48 -3.39
N GLU A 179 25.38 -3.95 -4.59
CA GLU A 179 26.03 -3.17 -5.65
C GLU A 179 25.23 -1.92 -6.07
N PHE A 180 23.91 -1.93 -5.92
CA PHE A 180 23.08 -0.75 -6.19
C PHE A 180 23.27 0.33 -5.13
N ASP A 181 23.30 -0.04 -3.85
CA ASP A 181 23.58 0.88 -2.75
C ASP A 181 25.02 1.39 -2.84
N TYR A 182 25.96 0.50 -3.17
CA TYR A 182 27.36 0.87 -3.38
C TYR A 182 27.52 1.93 -4.47
N SER A 183 26.90 1.73 -5.62
CA SER A 183 26.96 2.69 -6.75
C SER A 183 26.28 4.04 -6.41
N THR A 184 25.33 4.04 -5.48
CA THR A 184 24.61 5.26 -5.05
C THR A 184 25.45 6.07 -4.07
N VAL A 185 26.27 5.41 -3.26
CA VAL A 185 27.12 6.05 -2.24
C VAL A 185 28.41 6.64 -2.84
N HIS A 186 28.94 6.05 -3.90
CA HIS A 186 30.16 6.47 -4.60
C HIS A 186 29.89 7.37 -5.79
#